data_7caf72e5ecbd76f73a99e5da7238afe6
#
_entry.id   7caf72e5ecbd76f73a99e5da7238afe6
#
_cell.length_a   1.000
_cell.length_b   1.000
_cell.length_c   1.000
_cell.angle_alpha   90.00
_cell.angle_beta   90.00
_cell.angle_gamma   90.00
#
_symmetry.space_group_name_H-M   'P 1'
#
loop_
_entity.id
_entity.type
_entity.pdbx_description
1 polymer ?
#
loop_
_entity_poly.entity_id
_entity_poly.type
_entity_poly.pdbx_seq_one_letter_code
_entity_poly.pdbx_strand_id
1 'polypeptide(L)'
;MYKRQGVKLFVRTSKSVSLTREGIMFISDAEQILKIAGSAKFRLSEKLEDEPVRISIGCHNQAELNVLTPALREMSRLYDDLLPYIDLTPFKSIDNQLKDQKIQLLLSFKSPHKQPFDYVELCRCQFMCLCQKDHPLAKADSLDVDDISGRPIFIERHTCPDEIFALQHRILANGKVDKIIFCGDYESAVAMAEAGLGFMIFPAIGDAYKGPLKAIPIKGVKDISFGVYYLRSQLEQQAKDMLRILKNQFAK
;
A
#
# COMPACT_ATOMS: atom_id res chain seq x y z
N MET A 1 42.78 2.88 3.39
CA MET A 1 41.77 3.97 3.29
C MET A 1 40.46 3.61 3.99
N TYR A 2 40.50 3.12 5.24
CA TYR A 2 39.34 2.53 5.92
C TYR A 2 39.21 2.94 7.39
N LYS A 3 39.76 4.05 7.81
CA LYS A 3 39.78 4.49 9.21
C LYS A 3 39.11 5.85 9.48
N ARG A 4 38.38 6.45 8.55
CA ARG A 4 37.76 7.77 8.81
C ARG A 4 36.56 7.72 9.72
N GLN A 5 35.92 6.55 9.92
CA GLN A 5 34.72 6.40 10.75
C GLN A 5 34.90 5.46 11.96
N GLY A 6 36.11 5.00 12.25
CA GLY A 6 36.41 4.19 13.45
C GLY A 6 35.94 2.73 13.39
N VAL A 7 35.12 2.32 12.40
CA VAL A 7 34.51 1.00 12.31
C VAL A 7 34.87 0.33 10.97
N LYS A 8 35.21 -0.96 11.00
CA LYS A 8 35.44 -1.74 9.78
C LYS A 8 34.12 -2.26 9.23
N LEU A 9 33.78 -1.94 7.98
CA LEU A 9 32.58 -2.42 7.31
C LEU A 9 32.81 -3.70 6.50
N PHE A 10 34.07 -4.02 6.16
CA PHE A 10 34.45 -5.18 5.36
C PHE A 10 35.57 -5.97 6.01
N VAL A 11 35.49 -7.28 5.91
CA VAL A 11 36.61 -8.22 6.16
C VAL A 11 37.12 -8.67 4.80
N ARG A 12 38.45 -8.52 4.59
CA ARG A 12 39.12 -8.99 3.38
C ARG A 12 40.05 -10.14 3.72
N THR A 13 39.94 -11.21 2.98
CA THR A 13 40.90 -12.31 2.95
C THR A 13 41.60 -12.31 1.59
N SER A 14 42.58 -13.16 1.40
CA SER A 14 43.28 -13.31 0.11
C SER A 14 42.36 -13.83 -1.01
N LYS A 15 41.18 -14.37 -0.68
CA LYS A 15 40.25 -15.02 -1.64
C LYS A 15 38.84 -14.42 -1.64
N SER A 16 38.48 -13.55 -0.68
CA SER A 16 37.11 -13.03 -0.56
C SER A 16 37.03 -11.68 0.14
N VAL A 17 35.96 -10.96 -0.13
CA VAL A 17 35.53 -9.77 0.62
C VAL A 17 34.13 -10.07 1.19
N SER A 18 33.97 -9.93 2.50
CA SER A 18 32.70 -10.08 3.18
C SER A 18 32.40 -8.88 4.08
N LEU A 19 31.13 -8.66 4.39
CA LEU A 19 30.72 -7.60 5.31
C LEU A 19 30.98 -8.03 6.77
N THR A 20 31.32 -7.05 7.61
CA THR A 20 31.25 -7.20 9.06
C THR A 20 29.79 -7.12 9.51
N ARG A 21 29.50 -7.38 10.79
CA ARG A 21 28.18 -7.12 11.38
C ARG A 21 27.79 -5.64 11.23
N GLU A 22 28.73 -4.75 11.47
CA GLU A 22 28.58 -3.30 11.31
C GLU A 22 28.38 -2.92 9.83
N GLY A 23 29.04 -3.63 8.92
CA GLY A 23 28.85 -3.47 7.47
C GLY A 23 27.43 -3.84 7.03
N ILE A 24 26.87 -4.92 7.56
CA ILE A 24 25.47 -5.34 7.29
C ILE A 24 24.49 -4.28 7.80
N MET A 25 24.69 -3.76 9.01
CA MET A 25 23.85 -2.69 9.56
C MET A 25 23.95 -1.41 8.73
N PHE A 26 25.13 -1.06 8.25
CA PHE A 26 25.35 0.15 7.46
C PHE A 26 24.79 0.06 6.02
N ILE A 27 24.53 -1.12 5.48
CA ILE A 27 23.93 -1.26 4.13
C ILE A 27 22.61 -0.48 4.04
N SER A 28 21.72 -0.67 5.01
CA SER A 28 20.41 0.02 5.03
C SER A 28 20.58 1.54 5.04
N ASP A 29 21.51 2.06 5.83
CA ASP A 29 21.80 3.49 5.89
C ASP A 29 22.41 4.00 4.57
N ALA A 30 23.34 3.23 3.99
CA ALA A 30 23.97 3.55 2.71
C ALA A 30 22.95 3.57 1.55
N GLU A 31 22.03 2.61 1.51
CA GLU A 31 20.94 2.58 0.53
C GLU A 31 20.03 3.80 0.66
N GLN A 32 19.71 4.21 1.89
CA GLN A 32 18.92 5.43 2.13
C GLN A 32 19.66 6.68 1.67
N ILE A 33 20.95 6.80 1.96
CA ILE A 33 21.79 7.94 1.53
C ILE A 33 21.83 8.01 0.00
N LEU A 34 22.04 6.88 -0.67
CA LEU A 34 22.07 6.81 -2.14
C LEU A 34 20.71 7.14 -2.75
N LYS A 35 19.61 6.69 -2.13
CA LYS A 35 18.24 7.01 -2.54
C LYS A 35 17.97 8.52 -2.40
N ILE A 36 18.36 9.12 -1.30
CA ILE A 36 18.23 10.58 -1.07
C ILE A 36 19.08 11.37 -2.08
N ALA A 37 20.34 10.98 -2.28
CA ALA A 37 21.24 11.63 -3.24
C ALA A 37 20.71 11.50 -4.69
N GLY A 38 20.20 10.33 -5.06
CA GLY A 38 19.56 10.10 -6.36
C GLY A 38 18.33 10.98 -6.55
N SER A 39 17.47 11.08 -5.55
CA SER A 39 16.29 11.95 -5.58
C SER A 39 16.67 13.44 -5.64
N ALA A 40 17.72 13.86 -4.95
CA ALA A 40 18.25 15.23 -5.02
C ALA A 40 18.81 15.56 -6.41
N LYS A 41 19.63 14.64 -6.97
CA LYS A 41 20.14 14.77 -8.34
C LYS A 41 19.00 14.88 -9.35
N PHE A 42 17.97 14.04 -9.19
CA PHE A 42 16.77 14.06 -10.02
C PHE A 42 16.03 15.41 -9.98
N ARG A 43 15.85 16.01 -8.77
CA ARG A 43 15.18 17.32 -8.63
C ARG A 43 15.96 18.49 -9.21
N LEU A 44 17.28 18.36 -9.31
CA LEU A 44 18.20 19.42 -9.76
C LEU A 44 18.60 19.29 -11.22
N SER A 45 18.32 18.13 -11.87
CA SER A 45 18.52 17.99 -13.31
C SER A 45 17.53 18.91 -14.02
N GLU A 46 18.04 19.92 -14.74
CA GLU A 46 17.23 20.71 -15.66
C GLU A 46 16.63 19.74 -16.70
N LYS A 47 15.35 19.91 -17.03
CA LYS A 47 14.66 19.13 -18.07
C LYS A 47 15.40 19.32 -19.40
N LEU A 48 16.22 18.36 -19.73
CA LEU A 48 16.71 18.18 -21.09
C LEU A 48 15.53 17.66 -21.93
N GLU A 49 15.38 18.09 -23.14
CA GLU A 49 14.26 17.73 -24.04
C GLU A 49 14.11 16.22 -24.28
N ASP A 50 15.12 15.41 -23.92
CA ASP A 50 15.16 13.92 -24.04
C ASP A 50 15.11 13.19 -22.69
N GLU A 51 14.67 13.81 -21.58
CA GLU A 51 14.58 13.08 -20.31
C GLU A 51 13.26 12.28 -20.21
N PRO A 52 13.33 11.00 -19.81
CA PRO A 52 12.14 10.15 -19.66
C PRO A 52 11.17 10.71 -18.63
N VAL A 53 9.88 10.57 -18.91
CA VAL A 53 8.80 11.02 -18.02
C VAL A 53 8.73 10.12 -16.81
N ARG A 54 9.08 10.64 -15.66
CA ARG A 54 9.11 9.88 -14.39
C ARG A 54 7.90 10.19 -13.53
N ILE A 55 7.31 9.14 -12.96
CA ILE A 55 6.24 9.26 -11.98
C ILE A 55 6.51 8.30 -10.82
N SER A 56 6.38 8.79 -9.59
CA SER A 56 6.57 7.98 -8.39
C SER A 56 5.28 7.87 -7.59
N ILE A 57 4.84 6.63 -7.33
CA ILE A 57 3.56 6.33 -6.72
C ILE A 57 3.77 5.38 -5.55
N GLY A 58 3.20 5.74 -4.40
CA GLY A 58 3.16 4.89 -3.21
C GLY A 58 1.83 4.18 -3.08
N CYS A 59 1.86 2.95 -2.59
CA CYS A 59 0.69 2.19 -2.15
C CYS A 59 1.09 1.23 -1.02
N HIS A 60 0.10 0.64 -0.33
CA HIS A 60 0.34 -0.14 0.88
C HIS A 60 0.26 -1.65 0.66
N ASN A 61 -0.49 -2.08 -0.34
CA ASN A 61 -0.83 -3.48 -0.56
C ASN A 61 -1.19 -3.78 -2.02
N GLN A 62 -1.34 -5.06 -2.32
CA GLN A 62 -1.67 -5.53 -3.67
C GLN A 62 -3.05 -5.04 -4.17
N ALA A 63 -4.04 -4.84 -3.28
CA ALA A 63 -5.34 -4.35 -3.70
C ALA A 63 -5.25 -2.91 -4.24
N GLU A 64 -4.47 -2.06 -3.58
CA GLU A 64 -4.17 -0.69 -4.05
C GLU A 64 -3.32 -0.71 -5.32
N LEU A 65 -2.32 -1.60 -5.40
CA LEU A 65 -1.48 -1.77 -6.59
C LEU A 65 -2.30 -2.18 -7.82
N ASN A 66 -3.29 -3.05 -7.65
CA ASN A 66 -4.15 -3.50 -8.76
C ASN A 66 -4.95 -2.35 -9.39
N VAL A 67 -5.25 -1.28 -8.64
CA VAL A 67 -5.88 -0.06 -9.16
C VAL A 67 -4.99 0.65 -10.17
N LEU A 68 -3.67 0.59 -9.99
CA LEU A 68 -2.70 1.27 -10.88
C LEU A 68 -2.55 0.59 -12.25
N THR A 69 -2.79 -0.71 -12.34
CA THR A 69 -2.52 -1.47 -13.57
C THR A 69 -3.21 -0.88 -14.82
N PRO A 70 -4.52 -0.60 -14.84
CA PRO A 70 -5.16 0.01 -15.99
C PRO A 70 -4.71 1.47 -16.20
N ALA A 71 -4.47 2.22 -15.13
CA ALA A 71 -4.02 3.60 -15.23
C ALA A 71 -2.59 3.70 -15.81
N LEU A 72 -1.69 2.82 -15.41
CA LEU A 72 -0.34 2.74 -15.99
C LEU A 72 -0.36 2.39 -17.48
N ARG A 73 -1.29 1.52 -17.90
CA ARG A 73 -1.48 1.21 -19.33
C ARG A 73 -1.93 2.43 -20.14
N GLU A 74 -2.79 3.28 -19.58
CA GLU A 74 -3.17 4.53 -20.23
C GLU A 74 -2.02 5.54 -20.25
N MET A 75 -1.28 5.67 -19.15
CA MET A 75 -0.10 6.51 -19.08
C MET A 75 0.98 6.13 -20.09
N SER A 76 1.23 4.83 -20.28
CA SER A 76 2.22 4.35 -21.28
C SER A 76 1.82 4.62 -22.73
N ARG A 77 0.54 4.95 -22.99
CA ARG A 77 0.08 5.41 -24.31
C ARG A 77 0.21 6.93 -24.49
N LEU A 78 0.25 7.68 -23.38
CA LEU A 78 0.41 9.13 -23.40
C LEU A 78 1.88 9.56 -23.40
N TYR A 79 2.75 8.70 -22.87
CA TYR A 79 4.17 8.97 -22.68
C TYR A 79 4.98 7.76 -23.10
N ASP A 80 5.61 7.82 -24.28
CA ASP A 80 6.37 6.70 -24.87
C ASP A 80 7.58 6.30 -24.02
N ASP A 81 8.15 7.26 -23.29
CA ASP A 81 9.33 7.12 -22.45
C ASP A 81 8.98 7.15 -20.93
N LEU A 82 7.77 6.72 -20.56
CA LEU A 82 7.31 6.68 -19.19
C LEU A 82 8.16 5.72 -18.31
N LEU A 83 8.73 6.25 -17.23
CA LEU A 83 9.43 5.48 -16.19
C LEU A 83 8.68 5.57 -14.86
N PRO A 84 7.75 4.65 -14.58
CA PRO A 84 7.06 4.62 -13.30
C PRO A 84 7.95 3.99 -12.22
N TYR A 85 7.94 4.61 -11.03
CA TYR A 85 8.48 4.05 -9.80
C TYR A 85 7.32 3.78 -8.84
N ILE A 86 7.13 2.54 -8.45
CA ILE A 86 6.07 2.14 -7.51
C ILE A 86 6.73 1.67 -6.21
N ASP A 87 6.31 2.25 -5.09
CA ASP A 87 6.79 1.90 -3.76
C ASP A 87 5.65 1.26 -2.95
N LEU A 88 5.82 -0.02 -2.59
CA LEU A 88 4.97 -0.70 -1.63
C LEU A 88 5.52 -0.45 -0.23
N THR A 89 4.91 0.47 0.49
CA THR A 89 5.43 0.92 1.78
C THR A 89 4.41 0.72 2.90
N PRO A 90 4.83 0.21 4.06
CA PRO A 90 3.95 0.09 5.22
C PRO A 90 3.35 1.43 5.64
N PHE A 91 2.13 1.40 6.17
CA PHE A 91 1.30 2.57 6.53
C PHE A 91 2.02 3.67 7.33
N LYS A 92 2.96 3.31 8.23
CA LYS A 92 3.62 4.26 9.12
C LYS A 92 4.68 5.16 8.49
N SER A 93 5.29 4.73 7.38
CA SER A 93 6.44 5.45 6.79
C SER A 93 6.09 6.32 5.59
N ILE A 94 4.88 6.19 5.07
CA ILE A 94 4.53 6.74 3.77
C ILE A 94 4.28 8.24 3.77
N ASP A 95 3.80 8.81 4.89
CA ASP A 95 3.57 10.26 5.01
C ASP A 95 4.90 11.03 4.89
N ASN A 96 5.99 10.46 5.39
CA ASN A 96 7.32 11.04 5.23
C ASN A 96 7.79 10.97 3.77
N GLN A 97 7.41 9.94 3.02
CA GLN A 97 7.80 9.82 1.62
C GLN A 97 7.18 10.88 0.73
N LEU A 98 5.91 11.25 0.98
CA LEU A 98 5.27 12.41 0.31
C LEU A 98 5.95 13.72 0.69
N LYS A 99 6.21 13.96 1.98
CA LYS A 99 6.91 15.17 2.46
C LYS A 99 8.32 15.29 1.88
N ASP A 100 9.05 14.18 1.87
CA ASP A 100 10.42 14.11 1.36
C ASP A 100 10.49 14.03 -0.17
N GLN A 101 9.33 14.11 -0.86
CA GLN A 101 9.23 14.04 -2.33
C GLN A 101 9.79 12.75 -2.95
N LYS A 102 9.80 11.68 -2.20
CA LYS A 102 10.22 10.36 -2.70
C LYS A 102 9.14 9.74 -3.58
N ILE A 103 7.88 10.03 -3.24
CA ILE A 103 6.70 9.71 -4.05
C ILE A 103 5.92 11.00 -4.33
N GLN A 104 5.30 11.08 -5.52
CA GLN A 104 4.47 12.20 -5.95
C GLN A 104 2.99 11.97 -5.62
N LEU A 105 2.54 10.74 -5.74
CA LEU A 105 1.16 10.31 -5.50
C LEU A 105 1.15 9.16 -4.50
N LEU A 106 0.18 9.15 -3.59
CA LEU A 106 -0.04 8.06 -2.64
C LEU A 106 -1.48 7.58 -2.74
N LEU A 107 -1.68 6.35 -3.19
CA LEU A 107 -2.97 5.66 -3.07
C LEU A 107 -3.18 5.24 -1.63
N SER A 108 -4.32 5.59 -1.06
CA SER A 108 -4.64 5.21 0.32
C SER A 108 -6.09 5.49 0.67
N PHE A 109 -6.56 4.89 1.74
CA PHE A 109 -7.81 5.28 2.38
C PHE A 109 -7.67 6.64 3.07
N LYS A 110 -8.78 7.41 3.09
CA LYS A 110 -8.81 8.73 3.71
C LYS A 110 -8.59 8.58 5.22
N SER A 111 -7.61 9.32 5.74
CA SER A 111 -7.33 9.38 7.19
C SER A 111 -7.42 10.83 7.67
N PRO A 112 -8.03 11.11 8.84
CA PRO A 112 -8.09 12.45 9.41
C PRO A 112 -6.72 12.99 9.82
N HIS A 113 -5.71 12.13 9.94
CA HIS A 113 -4.37 12.49 10.42
C HIS A 113 -3.39 12.85 9.33
N LYS A 114 -3.75 12.67 8.04
CA LYS A 114 -2.86 12.98 6.90
C LYS A 114 -2.94 14.44 6.49
N GLN A 115 -2.43 15.33 7.31
CA GLN A 115 -2.20 16.77 7.01
C GLN A 115 -0.70 17.02 6.82
N PRO A 116 -0.23 17.85 5.90
CA PRO A 116 -0.93 18.86 5.09
C PRO A 116 -1.20 18.46 3.62
N PHE A 117 -1.53 17.22 3.32
CA PHE A 117 -1.69 16.75 1.95
C PHE A 117 -3.07 17.07 1.37
N ASP A 118 -3.12 17.39 0.08
CA ASP A 118 -4.37 17.39 -0.68
C ASP A 118 -4.82 15.94 -0.91
N TYR A 119 -6.15 15.74 -1.00
CA TYR A 119 -6.74 14.43 -1.21
C TYR A 119 -7.84 14.48 -2.28
N VAL A 120 -7.80 13.51 -3.17
CA VAL A 120 -8.82 13.29 -4.20
C VAL A 120 -9.46 11.93 -3.95
N GLU A 121 -10.75 11.93 -3.61
CA GLU A 121 -11.54 10.70 -3.52
C GLU A 121 -11.71 10.09 -4.92
N LEU A 122 -11.44 8.80 -5.04
CA LEU A 122 -11.70 7.99 -6.23
C LEU A 122 -13.01 7.23 -6.10
N CYS A 123 -13.23 6.57 -4.97
CA CYS A 123 -14.46 5.82 -4.70
C CYS A 123 -14.75 5.69 -3.20
N ARG A 124 -15.99 5.25 -2.92
CA ARG A 124 -16.40 4.74 -1.61
C ARG A 124 -16.30 3.23 -1.59
N CYS A 125 -15.68 2.69 -0.56
CA CYS A 125 -15.41 1.27 -0.42
C CYS A 125 -16.27 0.68 0.70
N GLN A 126 -17.13 -0.26 0.34
CA GLN A 126 -17.88 -1.07 1.29
C GLN A 126 -16.95 -2.12 1.93
N PHE A 127 -17.14 -2.41 3.21
CA PHE A 127 -16.43 -3.50 3.85
C PHE A 127 -16.96 -4.85 3.40
N MET A 128 -16.01 -5.75 3.09
CA MET A 128 -16.29 -7.12 2.66
C MET A 128 -15.66 -8.11 3.64
N CYS A 129 -16.34 -9.22 3.84
CA CYS A 129 -15.77 -10.44 4.41
C CYS A 129 -15.24 -11.30 3.25
N LEU A 130 -13.95 -11.62 3.28
CA LEU A 130 -13.29 -12.45 2.27
C LEU A 130 -13.00 -13.82 2.88
N CYS A 131 -13.52 -14.88 2.28
CA CYS A 131 -13.33 -16.26 2.73
C CYS A 131 -13.39 -17.23 1.54
N GLN A 132 -12.98 -18.48 1.77
CA GLN A 132 -13.16 -19.53 0.76
C GLN A 132 -14.64 -19.75 0.44
N LYS A 133 -14.92 -20.25 -0.78
CA LYS A 133 -16.30 -20.47 -1.27
C LYS A 133 -17.08 -21.52 -0.49
N ASP A 134 -16.41 -22.45 0.16
CA ASP A 134 -16.96 -23.48 1.03
C ASP A 134 -17.06 -23.09 2.51
N HIS A 135 -16.53 -21.92 2.87
CA HIS A 135 -16.64 -21.39 4.23
C HIS A 135 -18.12 -21.16 4.62
N PRO A 136 -18.51 -21.46 5.90
CA PRO A 136 -19.90 -21.26 6.34
C PRO A 136 -20.48 -19.88 6.04
N LEU A 137 -19.70 -18.80 6.21
CA LEU A 137 -20.10 -17.43 5.91
C LEU A 137 -20.36 -17.21 4.42
N ALA A 138 -19.76 -18.01 3.53
CA ALA A 138 -19.93 -17.85 2.09
C ALA A 138 -21.34 -18.23 1.60
N LYS A 139 -22.21 -18.79 2.43
CA LYS A 139 -23.60 -19.11 2.10
C LYS A 139 -24.50 -17.86 2.10
N ALA A 140 -24.05 -16.79 2.80
CA ALA A 140 -24.79 -15.54 2.89
C ALA A 140 -24.53 -14.63 1.68
N ASP A 141 -25.54 -13.83 1.31
CA ASP A 141 -25.39 -12.77 0.31
C ASP A 141 -24.87 -11.47 0.94
N SER A 142 -25.03 -11.31 2.24
CA SER A 142 -24.50 -10.22 3.04
C SER A 142 -24.45 -10.64 4.50
N LEU A 143 -23.60 -9.97 5.30
CA LEU A 143 -23.41 -10.23 6.71
C LEU A 143 -23.69 -8.96 7.53
N ASP A 144 -24.40 -9.09 8.63
CA ASP A 144 -24.35 -8.08 9.68
C ASP A 144 -23.14 -8.33 10.58
N VAL A 145 -22.56 -7.26 11.12
CA VAL A 145 -21.35 -7.39 11.98
C VAL A 145 -21.57 -8.38 13.12
N ASP A 146 -22.77 -8.36 13.69
CA ASP A 146 -23.12 -9.20 14.83
C ASP A 146 -23.35 -10.68 14.47
N ASP A 147 -23.44 -11.02 13.17
CA ASP A 147 -23.58 -12.39 12.67
C ASP A 147 -22.27 -13.01 12.22
N ILE A 148 -21.21 -12.21 12.19
CA ILE A 148 -19.87 -12.71 11.84
C ILE A 148 -19.36 -13.62 12.95
N SER A 149 -19.06 -14.85 12.58
CA SER A 149 -18.64 -15.91 13.51
C SER A 149 -17.53 -16.79 12.89
N GLY A 150 -16.86 -17.56 13.75
CA GLY A 150 -15.78 -18.45 13.33
C GLY A 150 -14.40 -17.84 13.55
N ARG A 151 -13.44 -18.17 12.69
CA ARG A 151 -12.03 -17.85 12.87
C ARG A 151 -11.59 -16.65 12.04
N PRO A 152 -11.47 -15.44 12.62
CA PRO A 152 -11.03 -14.26 11.89
C PRO A 152 -9.50 -14.23 11.73
N ILE A 153 -9.06 -13.64 10.61
CA ILE A 153 -7.69 -13.26 10.33
C ILE A 153 -7.64 -11.73 10.39
N PHE A 154 -7.01 -11.21 11.43
CA PHE A 154 -6.93 -9.78 11.70
C PHE A 154 -5.57 -9.22 11.31
N ILE A 155 -5.61 -8.12 10.58
CA ILE A 155 -4.40 -7.35 10.23
C ILE A 155 -4.04 -6.46 11.41
N GLU A 156 -2.75 -6.39 11.74
CA GLU A 156 -2.26 -5.56 12.83
C GLU A 156 -2.55 -4.06 12.60
N ARG A 157 -2.87 -3.35 13.69
CA ARG A 157 -3.29 -1.93 13.67
C ARG A 157 -2.36 -1.01 12.88
N HIS A 158 -1.06 -1.23 12.96
CA HIS A 158 -0.09 -0.34 12.33
C HIS A 158 0.08 -0.54 10.82
N THR A 159 -0.59 -1.52 10.25
CA THR A 159 -0.52 -1.87 8.83
C THR A 159 -1.87 -1.76 8.10
N CYS A 160 -2.90 -1.27 8.79
CA CYS A 160 -4.21 -1.04 8.20
C CYS A 160 -4.82 0.29 8.67
N PRO A 161 -5.83 0.84 7.94
CA PRO A 161 -6.62 1.99 8.38
C PRO A 161 -7.30 1.77 9.73
N ASP A 162 -7.50 2.86 10.48
CA ASP A 162 -8.16 2.81 11.79
C ASP A 162 -9.60 2.25 11.72
N GLU A 163 -10.30 2.44 10.60
CA GLU A 163 -11.66 1.93 10.37
C GLU A 163 -11.67 0.39 10.27
N ILE A 164 -10.66 -0.21 9.64
CA ILE A 164 -10.50 -1.68 9.61
C ILE A 164 -10.28 -2.19 11.03
N PHE A 165 -9.38 -1.56 11.76
CA PHE A 165 -9.08 -1.93 13.13
C PHE A 165 -10.31 -1.79 14.04
N ALA A 166 -11.09 -0.70 13.91
CA ALA A 166 -12.33 -0.50 14.65
C ALA A 166 -13.37 -1.59 14.35
N LEU A 167 -13.50 -2.00 13.08
CA LEU A 167 -14.40 -3.08 12.69
C LEU A 167 -13.94 -4.45 13.22
N GLN A 168 -12.65 -4.73 13.20
CA GLN A 168 -12.09 -5.93 13.82
C GLN A 168 -12.45 -6.00 15.32
N HIS A 169 -12.34 -4.90 16.04
CA HIS A 169 -12.74 -4.81 17.45
C HIS A 169 -14.23 -5.04 17.67
N ARG A 170 -15.10 -4.51 16.78
CA ARG A 170 -16.54 -4.77 16.86
C ARG A 170 -16.85 -6.25 16.68
N ILE A 171 -16.21 -6.90 15.70
CA ILE A 171 -16.38 -8.35 15.48
C ILE A 171 -15.89 -9.15 16.68
N LEU A 172 -14.78 -8.74 17.29
CA LEU A 172 -14.28 -9.37 18.50
C LEU A 172 -15.26 -9.24 19.68
N ALA A 173 -15.86 -8.06 19.81
CA ALA A 173 -16.78 -7.76 20.93
C ALA A 173 -18.10 -8.53 20.85
N ASN A 174 -18.52 -9.05 19.69
CA ASN A 174 -19.76 -9.84 19.56
C ASN A 174 -19.68 -11.24 20.20
N GLY A 175 -18.47 -11.69 20.57
CA GLY A 175 -18.24 -12.96 21.28
C GLY A 175 -18.48 -14.23 20.47
N LYS A 176 -18.73 -14.11 19.14
CA LYS A 176 -19.02 -15.25 18.26
C LYS A 176 -17.78 -15.74 17.49
N VAL A 177 -16.64 -15.09 17.71
CA VAL A 177 -15.38 -15.44 17.03
C VAL A 177 -14.53 -16.35 17.92
N ASP A 178 -13.90 -17.32 17.26
CA ASP A 178 -12.99 -18.26 17.90
C ASP A 178 -11.54 -17.79 17.74
N LYS A 179 -10.62 -18.70 17.84
CA LYS A 179 -9.16 -18.58 17.68
C LYS A 179 -8.72 -17.55 16.63
N ILE A 180 -8.47 -16.31 17.05
CA ILE A 180 -8.03 -15.22 16.19
C ILE A 180 -6.62 -15.53 15.64
N ILE A 181 -6.43 -15.26 14.34
CA ILE A 181 -5.12 -15.23 13.71
C ILE A 181 -4.74 -13.77 13.53
N PHE A 182 -3.55 -13.37 13.93
CA PHE A 182 -2.99 -12.06 13.64
C PHE A 182 -1.93 -12.16 12.54
N CYS A 183 -1.89 -11.18 11.64
CA CYS A 183 -0.91 -11.09 10.57
C CYS A 183 -0.43 -9.66 10.36
N GLY A 184 0.77 -9.51 9.82
CA GLY A 184 1.45 -8.23 9.68
C GLY A 184 0.96 -7.38 8.50
N ASP A 185 0.30 -7.98 7.49
CA ASP A 185 -0.05 -7.29 6.25
C ASP A 185 -1.27 -7.93 5.54
N TYR A 186 -1.75 -7.22 4.52
CA TYR A 186 -2.87 -7.64 3.68
C TYR A 186 -2.58 -8.94 2.91
N GLU A 187 -1.39 -9.07 2.34
CA GLU A 187 -0.98 -10.22 1.53
C GLU A 187 -0.98 -11.51 2.34
N SER A 188 -0.46 -11.44 3.55
CA SER A 188 -0.49 -12.56 4.51
C SER A 188 -1.92 -12.94 4.90
N ALA A 189 -2.80 -11.94 5.12
CA ALA A 189 -4.21 -12.19 5.43
C ALA A 189 -4.92 -12.89 4.26
N VAL A 190 -4.70 -12.43 3.03
CA VAL A 190 -5.26 -13.05 1.82
C VAL A 190 -4.77 -14.49 1.69
N ALA A 191 -3.45 -14.73 1.78
CA ALA A 191 -2.87 -16.07 1.65
C ALA A 191 -3.44 -17.05 2.70
N MET A 192 -3.60 -16.61 3.95
CA MET A 192 -4.21 -17.42 5.00
C MET A 192 -5.69 -17.73 4.75
N ALA A 193 -6.44 -16.73 4.26
CA ALA A 193 -7.85 -16.92 3.90
C ALA A 193 -7.98 -17.88 2.70
N GLU A 194 -7.12 -17.76 1.69
CA GLU A 194 -7.05 -18.67 0.54
C GLU A 194 -6.65 -20.11 0.95
N ALA A 195 -5.84 -20.24 1.98
CA ALA A 195 -5.50 -21.54 2.57
C ALA A 195 -6.63 -22.15 3.44
N GLY A 196 -7.77 -21.44 3.60
CA GLY A 196 -8.91 -21.93 4.39
C GLY A 196 -8.73 -21.85 5.90
N LEU A 197 -7.77 -21.03 6.37
CA LEU A 197 -7.52 -20.90 7.80
C LEU A 197 -8.56 -20.07 8.53
N GLY A 198 -9.40 -19.33 7.78
CA GLY A 198 -10.45 -18.49 8.32
C GLY A 198 -10.95 -17.46 7.30
N PHE A 199 -11.44 -16.33 7.78
CA PHE A 199 -11.90 -15.21 6.96
C PHE A 199 -11.17 -13.93 7.34
N MET A 200 -11.06 -13.00 6.39
CA MET A 200 -10.57 -11.65 6.64
C MET A 200 -11.62 -10.60 6.28
N ILE A 201 -11.45 -9.39 6.79
CA ILE A 201 -12.27 -8.24 6.42
C ILE A 201 -11.40 -7.16 5.78
N PHE A 202 -11.86 -6.64 4.65
CA PHE A 202 -11.16 -5.56 3.95
C PHE A 202 -12.14 -4.74 3.10
N PRO A 203 -11.92 -3.43 2.91
CA PRO A 203 -12.76 -2.62 2.03
C PRO A 203 -12.56 -3.01 0.56
N ALA A 204 -13.64 -3.13 -0.19
CA ALA A 204 -13.58 -3.38 -1.64
C ALA A 204 -13.19 -2.10 -2.38
N ILE A 205 -12.00 -2.06 -2.96
CA ILE A 205 -11.54 -0.96 -3.82
C ILE A 205 -12.01 -1.25 -5.25
N GLY A 206 -13.25 -0.88 -5.56
CA GLY A 206 -13.85 -1.25 -6.85
C GLY A 206 -13.72 -2.75 -7.12
N ASP A 207 -13.28 -3.13 -8.31
CA ASP A 207 -13.03 -4.53 -8.72
C ASP A 207 -11.55 -4.94 -8.51
N ALA A 208 -10.82 -4.29 -7.60
CA ALA A 208 -9.38 -4.53 -7.44
C ALA A 208 -9.05 -5.92 -6.88
N TYR A 209 -9.93 -6.53 -6.09
CA TYR A 209 -9.76 -7.92 -5.68
C TYR A 209 -10.19 -8.87 -6.79
N LYS A 210 -9.25 -9.66 -7.30
CA LYS A 210 -9.48 -10.65 -8.37
C LYS A 210 -9.08 -12.08 -7.96
N GLY A 211 -8.98 -12.32 -6.67
CA GLY A 211 -8.58 -13.62 -6.12
C GLY A 211 -9.73 -14.64 -6.09
N PRO A 212 -9.44 -15.86 -5.62
CA PRO A 212 -10.39 -16.98 -5.57
C PRO A 212 -11.39 -16.90 -4.42
N LEU A 213 -11.18 -16.00 -3.44
CA LEU A 213 -12.07 -15.86 -2.29
C LEU A 213 -13.45 -15.31 -2.69
N LYS A 214 -14.48 -15.72 -1.97
CA LYS A 214 -15.79 -15.07 -2.05
C LYS A 214 -15.75 -13.79 -1.21
N ALA A 215 -16.17 -12.68 -1.82
CA ALA A 215 -16.36 -11.40 -1.17
C ALA A 215 -17.84 -11.24 -0.78
N ILE A 216 -18.13 -11.04 0.50
CA ILE A 216 -19.48 -10.93 1.04
C ILE A 216 -19.61 -9.54 1.70
N PRO A 217 -20.56 -8.70 1.26
CA PRO A 217 -20.77 -7.37 1.83
C PRO A 217 -21.10 -7.42 3.33
N ILE A 218 -20.51 -6.52 4.09
CA ILE A 218 -20.81 -6.32 5.52
C ILE A 218 -21.73 -5.11 5.65
N LYS A 219 -22.93 -5.32 6.19
CA LYS A 219 -23.92 -4.28 6.45
C LYS A 219 -23.69 -3.58 7.80
N GLY A 220 -24.31 -2.41 7.97
CA GLY A 220 -24.24 -1.67 9.22
C GLY A 220 -22.87 -1.05 9.52
N VAL A 221 -22.00 -1.00 8.51
CA VAL A 221 -20.68 -0.34 8.57
C VAL A 221 -20.63 0.76 7.53
N LYS A 222 -20.12 1.93 7.93
CA LYS A 222 -19.99 3.08 7.03
C LYS A 222 -18.88 2.81 6.02
N ASP A 223 -19.14 3.10 4.75
CA ASP A 223 -18.14 3.01 3.70
C ASP A 223 -16.95 3.96 3.98
N ILE A 224 -15.77 3.49 3.62
CA ILE A 224 -14.53 4.25 3.74
C ILE A 224 -14.15 4.86 2.38
N SER A 225 -13.63 6.10 2.41
CA SER A 225 -13.17 6.78 1.21
C SER A 225 -11.79 6.27 0.80
N PHE A 226 -11.63 5.88 -0.46
CA PHE A 226 -10.35 5.54 -1.08
C PHE A 226 -9.99 6.56 -2.15
N GLY A 227 -8.71 6.96 -2.21
CA GLY A 227 -8.28 7.99 -3.14
C GLY A 227 -6.77 8.20 -3.18
N VAL A 228 -6.37 9.39 -3.59
CA VAL A 228 -4.97 9.74 -3.80
C VAL A 228 -4.61 10.98 -2.99
N TYR A 229 -3.55 10.86 -2.19
CA TYR A 229 -2.90 11.98 -1.53
C TYR A 229 -1.74 12.51 -2.39
N TYR A 230 -1.53 13.81 -2.35
CA TYR A 230 -0.44 14.50 -3.06
C TYR A 230 -0.15 15.86 -2.42
N LEU A 231 0.99 16.47 -2.79
CA LEU A 231 1.28 17.87 -2.48
C LEU A 231 1.03 18.72 -3.72
N ARG A 232 0.10 19.67 -3.63
CA ARG A 232 -0.28 20.56 -4.75
C ARG A 232 0.91 21.33 -5.33
N SER A 233 1.83 21.75 -4.47
CA SER A 233 3.05 22.47 -4.87
C SER A 233 4.02 21.64 -5.71
N GLN A 234 3.83 20.30 -5.76
CA GLN A 234 4.72 19.34 -6.41
C GLN A 234 4.03 18.57 -7.53
N LEU A 235 2.82 18.98 -7.89
CA LEU A 235 1.99 18.27 -8.86
C LEU A 235 2.41 18.64 -10.29
N GLU A 236 3.35 17.89 -10.86
CA GLU A 236 3.79 17.98 -12.24
C GLU A 236 2.72 17.45 -13.23
N GLN A 237 2.91 17.68 -14.53
CA GLN A 237 1.91 17.38 -15.54
C GLN A 237 1.56 15.87 -15.60
N GLN A 238 2.56 14.99 -15.58
CA GLN A 238 2.34 13.54 -15.59
C GLN A 238 1.55 13.05 -14.35
N ALA A 239 1.78 13.66 -13.18
CA ALA A 239 1.03 13.35 -11.98
C ALA A 239 -0.44 13.84 -12.08
N LYS A 240 -0.69 15.00 -12.73
CA LYS A 240 -2.05 15.47 -13.03
C LYS A 240 -2.77 14.54 -13.99
N ASP A 241 -2.08 14.05 -15.02
CA ASP A 241 -2.65 13.12 -15.99
C ASP A 241 -2.97 11.77 -15.34
N MET A 242 -2.09 11.25 -14.47
CA MET A 242 -2.37 10.05 -13.68
C MET A 242 -3.60 10.24 -12.78
N LEU A 243 -3.71 11.36 -12.08
CA LEU A 243 -4.89 11.67 -11.26
C LEU A 243 -6.17 11.73 -12.09
N ARG A 244 -6.13 12.33 -13.28
CA ARG A 244 -7.25 12.40 -14.21
C ARG A 244 -7.67 11.01 -14.69
N ILE A 245 -6.73 10.16 -15.07
CA ILE A 245 -6.96 8.78 -15.50
C ILE A 245 -7.58 7.96 -14.36
N LEU A 246 -7.00 8.02 -13.16
CA LEU A 246 -7.55 7.34 -11.98
C LEU A 246 -8.98 7.78 -11.67
N LYS A 247 -9.29 9.09 -11.71
CA LYS A 247 -10.67 9.58 -11.54
C LYS A 247 -11.63 9.01 -12.57
N ASN A 248 -11.24 9.02 -13.85
CA ASN A 248 -12.09 8.51 -14.92
C ASN A 248 -12.36 7.00 -14.79
N GLN A 249 -11.40 6.24 -14.24
CA GLN A 249 -11.55 4.81 -14.01
C GLN A 249 -12.67 4.48 -13.01
N PHE A 250 -12.93 5.37 -12.04
CA PHE A 250 -13.96 5.23 -11.00
C PHE A 250 -15.23 6.08 -11.25
N ALA A 251 -15.26 6.87 -12.32
CA ALA A 251 -16.41 7.74 -12.65
C ALA A 251 -17.58 7.01 -13.34
N LYS A 252 -17.56 5.67 -13.35
CA LYS A 252 -18.60 4.83 -14.00
C LYS A 252 -19.72 4.46 -13.04
#